data_397daf80d3506b196a3d662b3c4f0b61
#
_entry.id   397daf80d3506b196a3d662b3c4f0b61
#
_cell.length_a   1.000
_cell.length_b   1.000
_cell.length_c   1.000
_cell.angle_alpha   90.00
_cell.angle_beta   90.00
_cell.angle_gamma   90.00
#
_symmetry.space_group_name_H-M   'P 1'
#
loop_
_entity.id
_entity.type
_entity.pdbx_description
1 polymer ?
#
loop_
_entity_poly.entity_id
_entity_poly.type
_entity_poly.pdbx_seq_one_letter_code
_entity_poly.pdbx_strand_id
1 'polypeptide(L)'
;MATRGAIVLMGSGELTSTMVEVHKEQMRRAGSVGPAVFLDTPAGFQSNADQISARAVEYFRTRVGHPMTVASYKVKPALPSVAAQEACRMLELAGLVLIGPGSPTYAVRQWQDSPIPGIIAQRVAAGATLVAASAAALTVGRFTLPVYEIYKVGEALRWEPGIDLLGRFGFNLVVVPHWNNAEGGTHDTRRCFMGEARFRELEKLLPPGTSVIGLDEHTACVLDFAQATAEVRGIGRVVLRRAGAESVFATGEQLPLSLLKQGPTATRPAPAATEAAEARPAATPETSSFWGAIHALEHRFQSGLAQGMP
;
A
#
# COMPACT_ATOMS: atom_id res chain seq x y z
N MET A 1 -8.69 -17.87 -18.57
CA MET A 1 -8.54 -16.60 -19.34
C MET A 1 -7.29 -15.90 -18.85
N ALA A 2 -6.55 -15.22 -19.73
CA ALA A 2 -5.39 -14.43 -19.32
C ALA A 2 -5.84 -13.19 -18.50
N THR A 3 -5.16 -12.90 -17.39
CA THR A 3 -5.41 -11.70 -16.57
C THR A 3 -5.07 -10.45 -17.37
N ARG A 4 -5.97 -9.44 -17.40
CA ARG A 4 -5.83 -8.24 -18.22
C ARG A 4 -5.70 -6.95 -17.40
N GLY A 5 -5.97 -7.01 -16.10
CA GLY A 5 -5.96 -5.85 -15.21
C GLY A 5 -4.57 -5.48 -14.70
N ALA A 6 -4.55 -4.65 -13.67
CA ALA A 6 -3.33 -4.22 -13.02
C ALA A 6 -3.47 -4.22 -11.49
N ILE A 7 -2.35 -4.35 -10.79
CA ILE A 7 -2.24 -4.05 -9.37
C ILE A 7 -1.20 -2.96 -9.20
N VAL A 8 -1.59 -1.86 -8.57
CA VAL A 8 -0.71 -0.75 -8.24
C VAL A 8 -0.46 -0.79 -6.73
N LEU A 9 0.80 -1.02 -6.36
CA LEU A 9 1.24 -1.01 -4.97
C LEU A 9 1.87 0.35 -4.69
N MET A 10 1.38 1.10 -3.70
CA MET A 10 1.90 2.42 -3.36
C MET A 10 2.51 2.42 -1.96
N GLY A 11 3.70 3.01 -1.84
CA GLY A 11 4.38 3.16 -0.55
C GLY A 11 3.68 4.15 0.37
N SER A 12 3.22 5.27 -0.18
CA SER A 12 2.38 6.31 0.44
C SER A 12 2.00 7.36 -0.59
N GLY A 13 1.30 8.42 -0.13
CA GLY A 13 1.03 9.61 -0.94
C GLY A 13 -0.02 9.41 -2.02
N GLU A 14 -0.92 8.45 -1.84
CA GLU A 14 -1.97 8.07 -2.80
C GLU A 14 -2.91 9.21 -3.20
N LEU A 15 -3.02 10.24 -2.36
CA LEU A 15 -3.85 11.43 -2.62
C LEU A 15 -3.00 12.70 -2.79
N THR A 16 -1.73 12.56 -3.20
CA THR A 16 -0.83 13.69 -3.43
C THR A 16 -0.65 14.00 -4.92
N SER A 17 -0.03 15.15 -5.21
CA SER A 17 0.27 15.56 -6.59
C SER A 17 1.18 14.58 -7.33
N THR A 18 2.06 13.87 -6.63
CA THR A 18 2.99 12.88 -7.21
C THR A 18 2.29 11.68 -7.82
N MET A 19 1.08 11.34 -7.35
CA MET A 19 0.32 10.17 -7.82
C MET A 19 -0.78 10.52 -8.84
N VAL A 20 -1.01 11.79 -9.14
CA VAL A 20 -2.10 12.22 -10.06
C VAL A 20 -2.00 11.52 -11.41
N GLU A 21 -0.82 11.53 -12.04
CA GLU A 21 -0.65 10.95 -13.37
C GLU A 21 -0.74 9.41 -13.33
N VAL A 22 -0.31 8.78 -12.24
CA VAL A 22 -0.52 7.33 -12.04
C VAL A 22 -2.02 7.01 -12.02
N HIS A 23 -2.81 7.73 -11.24
CA HIS A 23 -4.26 7.52 -11.17
C HIS A 23 -4.94 7.80 -12.52
N LYS A 24 -4.59 8.90 -13.20
CA LYS A 24 -5.15 9.22 -14.53
C LYS A 24 -4.87 8.12 -15.55
N GLU A 25 -3.67 7.57 -15.55
CA GLU A 25 -3.31 6.47 -16.44
C GLU A 25 -4.12 5.22 -16.13
N GLN A 26 -4.24 4.86 -14.83
CA GLN A 26 -5.03 3.71 -14.43
C GLN A 26 -6.54 3.91 -14.73
N MET A 27 -7.06 5.13 -14.62
CA MET A 27 -8.44 5.45 -15.03
C MET A 27 -8.64 5.31 -16.54
N ARG A 28 -7.68 5.76 -17.36
CA ARG A 28 -7.76 5.55 -18.82
C ARG A 28 -7.78 4.06 -19.19
N ARG A 29 -7.02 3.22 -18.50
CA ARG A 29 -7.04 1.76 -18.66
C ARG A 29 -8.36 1.14 -18.21
N ALA A 30 -8.89 1.59 -17.08
CA ALA A 30 -10.11 1.08 -16.47
C ALA A 30 -11.38 1.62 -17.11
N GLY A 31 -11.31 2.67 -17.94
CA GLY A 31 -12.47 3.43 -18.40
C GLY A 31 -13.55 2.64 -19.15
N SER A 32 -13.19 1.53 -19.80
CA SER A 32 -14.16 0.61 -20.44
C SER A 32 -14.61 -0.53 -19.52
N VAL A 33 -14.04 -0.66 -18.33
CA VAL A 33 -14.25 -1.81 -17.41
C VAL A 33 -15.25 -1.48 -16.32
N GLY A 34 -15.31 -0.22 -15.85
CA GLY A 34 -16.26 0.21 -14.83
C GLY A 34 -15.81 1.48 -14.08
N PRO A 35 -16.61 1.92 -13.08
CA PRO A 35 -16.36 3.14 -12.31
C PRO A 35 -15.17 2.99 -11.35
N ALA A 36 -14.69 4.14 -10.83
CA ALA A 36 -13.74 4.17 -9.72
C ALA A 36 -14.48 4.05 -8.38
N VAL A 37 -13.96 3.21 -7.51
CA VAL A 37 -14.52 2.91 -6.19
C VAL A 37 -13.44 3.01 -5.13
N PHE A 38 -13.72 3.69 -4.02
CA PHE A 38 -12.89 3.71 -2.81
C PHE A 38 -13.43 2.70 -1.80
N LEU A 39 -12.59 1.79 -1.32
CA LEU A 39 -12.93 0.85 -0.25
C LEU A 39 -12.33 1.34 1.07
N ASP A 40 -13.18 1.66 2.04
CA ASP A 40 -12.83 2.39 3.26
C ASP A 40 -12.39 1.52 4.44
N THR A 41 -12.31 0.21 4.27
CA THR A 41 -12.09 -0.75 5.37
C THR A 41 -10.86 -0.46 6.24
N PRO A 42 -9.65 -0.17 5.70
CA PRO A 42 -8.47 -0.05 6.56
C PRO A 42 -8.57 1.05 7.63
N ALA A 43 -9.33 2.11 7.35
CA ALA A 43 -9.61 3.19 8.29
C ALA A 43 -10.96 3.04 9.02
N GLY A 44 -11.68 1.95 8.80
CA GLY A 44 -13.08 1.77 9.23
C GLY A 44 -13.34 1.89 10.73
N PHE A 45 -12.32 1.68 11.57
CA PHE A 45 -12.39 1.83 13.03
C PHE A 45 -12.21 3.28 13.51
N GLN A 46 -11.76 4.18 12.63
CA GLN A 46 -11.41 5.55 12.99
C GLN A 46 -12.65 6.46 12.99
N SER A 47 -12.72 7.39 13.93
CA SER A 47 -13.81 8.37 14.01
C SER A 47 -13.89 9.30 12.79
N ASN A 48 -12.78 9.47 12.05
CA ASN A 48 -12.67 10.29 10.84
C ASN A 48 -12.70 9.47 9.52
N ALA A 49 -13.11 8.20 9.55
CA ALA A 49 -13.15 7.33 8.36
C ALA A 49 -13.92 7.96 7.19
N ASP A 50 -15.06 8.60 7.48
CA ASP A 50 -15.86 9.29 6.43
C ASP A 50 -15.14 10.48 5.83
N GLN A 51 -14.34 11.20 6.60
CA GLN A 51 -13.52 12.32 6.09
C GLN A 51 -12.39 11.79 5.19
N ILE A 52 -11.80 10.63 5.50
CA ILE A 52 -10.80 10.00 4.65
C ILE A 52 -11.43 9.61 3.30
N SER A 53 -12.60 8.99 3.33
CA SER A 53 -13.36 8.63 2.13
C SER A 53 -13.73 9.87 1.30
N ALA A 54 -14.22 10.92 1.94
CA ALA A 54 -14.56 12.18 1.28
C ALA A 54 -13.35 12.84 0.60
N ARG A 55 -12.17 12.79 1.23
CA ARG A 55 -10.90 13.30 0.64
C ARG A 55 -10.53 12.51 -0.61
N ALA A 56 -10.67 11.19 -0.61
CA ALA A 56 -10.39 10.36 -1.78
C ALA A 56 -11.33 10.72 -2.95
N VAL A 57 -12.62 10.84 -2.69
CA VAL A 57 -13.62 11.26 -3.68
C VAL A 57 -13.31 12.64 -4.24
N GLU A 58 -13.02 13.61 -3.38
CA GLU A 58 -12.71 14.98 -3.78
C GLU A 58 -11.39 15.07 -4.58
N TYR A 59 -10.37 14.32 -4.18
CA TYR A 59 -9.12 14.24 -4.92
C TYR A 59 -9.33 13.67 -6.32
N PHE A 60 -10.09 12.59 -6.46
CA PHE A 60 -10.40 12.03 -7.77
C PHE A 60 -11.18 13.01 -8.63
N ARG A 61 -12.17 13.67 -8.06
CA ARG A 61 -12.97 14.69 -8.76
C ARG A 61 -12.12 15.86 -9.27
N THR A 62 -11.26 16.41 -8.41
CA THR A 62 -10.57 17.69 -8.68
C THR A 62 -9.19 17.53 -9.31
N ARG A 63 -8.44 16.45 -8.96
CA ARG A 63 -7.06 16.24 -9.42
C ARG A 63 -6.96 15.20 -10.53
N VAL A 64 -7.69 14.10 -10.40
CA VAL A 64 -7.68 13.03 -11.41
C VAL A 64 -8.67 13.35 -12.54
N GLY A 65 -9.74 14.09 -12.26
CA GLY A 65 -10.76 14.46 -13.23
C GLY A 65 -11.79 13.35 -13.49
N HIS A 66 -11.95 12.43 -12.53
CA HIS A 66 -12.91 11.33 -12.63
C HIS A 66 -13.76 11.22 -11.36
N PRO A 67 -15.07 10.90 -11.48
CA PRO A 67 -15.91 10.61 -10.32
C PRO A 67 -15.44 9.32 -9.64
N MET A 68 -15.57 9.29 -8.32
CA MET A 68 -15.32 8.12 -7.49
C MET A 68 -16.45 7.97 -6.49
N THR A 69 -16.86 6.75 -6.23
CA THR A 69 -17.86 6.40 -5.19
C THR A 69 -17.20 5.61 -4.06
N VAL A 70 -17.88 5.56 -2.90
CA VAL A 70 -17.36 4.84 -1.73
C VAL A 70 -18.11 3.53 -1.55
N ALA A 71 -17.42 2.40 -1.65
CA ALA A 71 -17.90 1.11 -1.17
C ALA A 71 -17.61 1.03 0.33
N SER A 72 -18.58 1.42 1.15
CA SER A 72 -18.38 1.45 2.60
C SER A 72 -18.51 0.05 3.19
N TYR A 73 -17.37 -0.51 3.57
CA TYR A 73 -17.25 -1.80 4.27
C TYR A 73 -16.30 -1.65 5.45
N LYS A 74 -16.68 -0.77 6.39
CA LYS A 74 -15.83 -0.41 7.54
C LYS A 74 -15.58 -1.57 8.48
N VAL A 75 -16.59 -2.41 8.68
CA VAL A 75 -16.54 -3.57 9.57
C VAL A 75 -17.28 -4.75 8.94
N LYS A 76 -16.73 -5.95 9.11
CA LYS A 76 -17.40 -7.19 8.70
C LYS A 76 -18.69 -7.35 9.52
N PRO A 77 -19.86 -7.41 8.90
CA PRO A 77 -21.10 -7.54 9.64
C PRO A 77 -21.23 -8.94 10.25
N ALA A 78 -21.76 -9.02 11.46
CA ALA A 78 -22.05 -10.30 12.13
C ALA A 78 -23.18 -11.07 11.44
N LEU A 79 -24.11 -10.35 10.80
CA LEU A 79 -25.23 -10.89 10.03
C LEU A 79 -25.24 -10.21 8.65
N PRO A 80 -25.84 -10.84 7.62
CA PRO A 80 -26.01 -10.21 6.31
C PRO A 80 -26.64 -8.83 6.43
N SER A 81 -26.00 -7.80 5.85
CA SER A 81 -26.50 -6.43 5.85
C SER A 81 -26.61 -5.88 4.43
N VAL A 82 -27.62 -5.04 4.21
CA VAL A 82 -27.83 -4.38 2.91
C VAL A 82 -26.63 -3.51 2.54
N ALA A 83 -26.03 -2.80 3.51
CA ALA A 83 -24.87 -1.96 3.26
C ALA A 83 -23.65 -2.77 2.79
N ALA A 84 -23.37 -3.92 3.41
CA ALA A 84 -22.27 -4.77 2.98
C ALA A 84 -22.52 -5.41 1.62
N GLN A 85 -23.77 -5.79 1.31
CA GLN A 85 -24.15 -6.30 -0.01
C GLN A 85 -23.97 -5.22 -1.08
N GLU A 86 -24.37 -3.98 -0.80
CA GLU A 86 -24.18 -2.86 -1.73
C GLU A 86 -22.69 -2.56 -1.95
N ALA A 87 -21.86 -2.57 -0.91
CA ALA A 87 -20.43 -2.42 -1.05
C ALA A 87 -19.82 -3.51 -1.96
N CYS A 88 -20.22 -4.77 -1.77
CA CYS A 88 -19.80 -5.87 -2.64
C CYS A 88 -20.25 -5.65 -4.09
N ARG A 89 -21.51 -5.25 -4.31
CA ARG A 89 -22.04 -4.96 -5.64
C ARG A 89 -21.26 -3.84 -6.33
N MET A 90 -20.94 -2.77 -5.60
CA MET A 90 -20.12 -1.68 -6.15
C MET A 90 -18.74 -2.18 -6.57
N LEU A 91 -18.11 -3.03 -5.77
CA LEU A 91 -16.81 -3.63 -6.08
C LEU A 91 -16.90 -4.57 -7.30
N GLU A 92 -17.98 -5.35 -7.44
CA GLU A 92 -18.21 -6.23 -8.59
C GLU A 92 -18.31 -5.48 -9.92
N LEU A 93 -18.70 -4.22 -9.90
CA LEU A 93 -18.82 -3.35 -11.07
C LEU A 93 -17.57 -2.47 -11.29
N ALA A 94 -16.67 -2.39 -10.31
CA ALA A 94 -15.56 -1.45 -10.35
C ALA A 94 -14.59 -1.71 -11.50
N GLY A 95 -14.17 -0.65 -12.19
CA GLY A 95 -13.03 -0.64 -13.11
C GLY A 95 -11.73 -0.28 -12.40
N LEU A 96 -11.82 0.51 -11.33
CA LEU A 96 -10.71 0.81 -10.44
C LEU A 96 -11.17 0.74 -8.99
N VAL A 97 -10.43 0.00 -8.16
CA VAL A 97 -10.62 -0.03 -6.70
C VAL A 97 -9.41 0.61 -6.05
N LEU A 98 -9.63 1.73 -5.35
CA LEU A 98 -8.61 2.37 -4.50
C LEU A 98 -8.85 1.96 -3.04
N ILE A 99 -7.79 1.49 -2.39
CA ILE A 99 -7.77 1.19 -0.96
C ILE A 99 -6.60 1.95 -0.34
N GLY A 100 -6.87 2.74 0.68
CA GLY A 100 -5.92 3.70 1.22
C GLY A 100 -5.46 3.39 2.64
N PRO A 101 -5.26 4.46 3.43
CA PRO A 101 -4.60 4.39 4.74
C PRO A 101 -5.46 3.72 5.80
N GLY A 102 -4.82 3.34 6.91
CA GLY A 102 -5.46 2.77 8.09
C GLY A 102 -4.58 1.71 8.77
N SER A 103 -5.21 0.66 9.32
CA SER A 103 -4.51 -0.47 9.93
C SER A 103 -4.55 -1.70 9.02
N PRO A 104 -3.39 -2.29 8.70
CA PRO A 104 -3.34 -3.51 7.88
C PRO A 104 -3.98 -4.70 8.60
N THR A 105 -3.71 -4.89 9.87
CA THR A 105 -4.27 -5.98 10.68
C THR A 105 -5.77 -5.85 10.85
N TYR A 106 -6.26 -4.62 11.07
CA TYR A 106 -7.70 -4.37 11.08
C TYR A 106 -8.34 -4.76 9.75
N ALA A 107 -7.80 -4.29 8.64
CA ALA A 107 -8.34 -4.56 7.32
C ALA A 107 -8.39 -6.07 7.01
N VAL A 108 -7.31 -6.79 7.27
CA VAL A 108 -7.26 -8.25 7.07
C VAL A 108 -8.34 -8.96 7.89
N ARG A 109 -8.52 -8.60 9.17
CA ARG A 109 -9.57 -9.20 10.04
C ARG A 109 -10.97 -8.95 9.49
N GLN A 110 -11.23 -7.76 8.91
CA GLN A 110 -12.53 -7.46 8.31
C GLN A 110 -12.76 -8.20 6.99
N TRP A 111 -11.69 -8.46 6.22
CA TRP A 111 -11.80 -9.14 4.93
C TRP A 111 -11.69 -10.66 5.01
N GLN A 112 -11.10 -11.19 6.06
CA GLN A 112 -11.03 -12.63 6.30
C GLN A 112 -12.43 -13.25 6.31
N ASP A 113 -12.63 -14.34 5.56
CA ASP A 113 -13.93 -15.00 5.38
C ASP A 113 -15.05 -14.09 4.84
N SER A 114 -14.68 -12.99 4.16
CA SER A 114 -15.60 -12.13 3.41
C SER A 114 -15.44 -12.35 1.91
N PRO A 115 -16.42 -11.94 1.08
CA PRO A 115 -16.29 -12.03 -0.37
C PRO A 115 -15.31 -11.02 -0.98
N ILE A 116 -14.89 -9.97 -0.25
CA ILE A 116 -14.12 -8.83 -0.75
C ILE A 116 -12.83 -9.25 -1.48
N PRO A 117 -11.93 -10.10 -0.92
CA PRO A 117 -10.70 -10.48 -1.62
C PRO A 117 -10.97 -11.25 -2.92
N GLY A 118 -12.03 -12.07 -2.91
CA GLY A 118 -12.47 -12.83 -4.09
C GLY A 118 -12.99 -11.92 -5.20
N ILE A 119 -13.82 -10.95 -4.86
CA ILE A 119 -14.37 -9.96 -5.79
C ILE A 119 -13.23 -9.15 -6.42
N ILE A 120 -12.32 -8.60 -5.61
CA ILE A 120 -11.18 -7.81 -6.11
C ILE A 120 -10.32 -8.65 -7.07
N ALA A 121 -10.00 -9.90 -6.72
CA ALA A 121 -9.21 -10.77 -7.58
C ALA A 121 -9.90 -11.03 -8.93
N GLN A 122 -11.21 -11.30 -8.91
CA GLN A 122 -12.00 -11.49 -10.13
C GLN A 122 -12.03 -10.23 -11.00
N ARG A 123 -12.19 -9.05 -10.38
CA ARG A 123 -12.19 -7.78 -11.11
C ARG A 123 -10.84 -7.51 -11.77
N VAL A 124 -9.72 -7.72 -11.06
CA VAL A 124 -8.38 -7.60 -11.64
C VAL A 124 -8.19 -8.61 -12.78
N ALA A 125 -8.61 -9.86 -12.63
CA ALA A 125 -8.55 -10.85 -13.70
C ALA A 125 -9.36 -10.41 -14.93
N ALA A 126 -10.50 -9.73 -14.72
CA ALA A 126 -11.37 -9.23 -15.78
C ALA A 126 -10.89 -7.92 -16.45
N GLY A 127 -9.83 -7.29 -15.95
CA GLY A 127 -9.28 -6.07 -16.55
C GLY A 127 -9.32 -4.83 -15.68
N ALA A 128 -9.90 -4.89 -14.47
CA ALA A 128 -9.91 -3.78 -13.54
C ALA A 128 -8.52 -3.51 -12.93
N THR A 129 -8.35 -2.34 -12.34
CA THR A 129 -7.14 -1.98 -11.58
C THR A 129 -7.44 -1.95 -10.09
N LEU A 130 -6.60 -2.65 -9.30
CA LEU A 130 -6.50 -2.45 -7.87
C LEU A 130 -5.39 -1.46 -7.57
N VAL A 131 -5.66 -0.43 -6.78
CA VAL A 131 -4.65 0.46 -6.18
C VAL A 131 -4.66 0.22 -4.68
N ALA A 132 -3.58 -0.36 -4.15
CA ALA A 132 -3.40 -0.63 -2.73
C ALA A 132 -2.27 0.25 -2.19
N ALA A 133 -2.60 1.18 -1.27
CA ALA A 133 -1.66 2.17 -0.75
C ALA A 133 -1.44 2.02 0.76
N SER A 134 -0.19 2.23 1.22
CA SER A 134 0.15 2.25 2.65
C SER A 134 -0.36 0.98 3.37
N ALA A 135 -1.25 1.11 4.35
CA ALA A 135 -1.82 -0.02 5.09
C ALA A 135 -2.44 -1.09 4.17
N ALA A 136 -3.12 -0.68 3.10
CA ALA A 136 -3.70 -1.61 2.13
C ALA A 136 -2.61 -2.40 1.38
N ALA A 137 -1.48 -1.77 1.04
CA ALA A 137 -0.39 -2.46 0.37
C ALA A 137 0.19 -3.61 1.21
N LEU A 138 0.25 -3.44 2.54
CA LEU A 138 0.67 -4.50 3.46
C LEU A 138 -0.23 -5.73 3.42
N THR A 139 -1.53 -5.56 3.13
CA THR A 139 -2.52 -6.65 3.23
C THR A 139 -2.49 -7.62 2.07
N VAL A 140 -2.06 -7.17 0.87
CA VAL A 140 -2.26 -7.92 -0.38
C VAL A 140 -1.29 -9.06 -0.58
N GLY A 141 -0.21 -9.13 0.20
CA GLY A 141 0.75 -10.21 0.21
C GLY A 141 0.24 -11.46 0.95
N ARG A 142 1.06 -12.50 0.94
CA ARG A 142 0.80 -13.73 1.69
C ARG A 142 0.79 -13.51 3.20
N PHE A 143 1.63 -12.59 3.68
CA PHE A 143 1.71 -12.17 5.06
C PHE A 143 1.59 -10.65 5.13
N THR A 144 1.07 -10.15 6.24
CA THR A 144 0.99 -8.73 6.58
C THR A 144 1.83 -8.43 7.82
N LEU A 145 2.41 -7.22 7.86
CA LEU A 145 3.17 -6.74 9.01
C LEU A 145 2.22 -6.04 9.98
N PRO A 146 2.10 -6.49 11.24
CA PRO A 146 1.29 -5.83 12.28
C PRO A 146 2.04 -4.61 12.84
N VAL A 147 2.10 -3.55 12.01
CA VAL A 147 2.95 -2.38 12.27
C VAL A 147 2.60 -1.69 13.59
N TYR A 148 1.32 -1.46 13.85
CA TYR A 148 0.88 -0.75 15.06
C TYR A 148 1.17 -1.54 16.32
N GLU A 149 0.91 -2.84 16.28
CA GLU A 149 1.11 -3.74 17.39
C GLU A 149 2.60 -3.83 17.78
N ILE A 150 3.47 -3.87 16.79
CA ILE A 150 4.92 -3.92 17.03
C ILE A 150 5.48 -2.54 17.38
N TYR A 151 5.17 -1.52 16.57
CA TYR A 151 5.83 -0.21 16.70
C TYR A 151 5.23 0.66 17.80
N LYS A 152 3.90 0.66 17.97
CA LYS A 152 3.22 1.51 18.96
C LYS A 152 2.93 0.80 20.28
N VAL A 153 2.60 -0.49 20.24
CA VAL A 153 2.26 -1.28 21.44
C VAL A 153 3.49 -1.99 22.02
N GLY A 154 4.52 -2.26 21.21
CA GLY A 154 5.74 -2.94 21.65
C GLY A 154 5.64 -4.46 21.68
N GLU A 155 4.73 -5.03 20.91
CA GLU A 155 4.61 -6.48 20.79
C GLU A 155 5.79 -7.13 20.06
N ALA A 156 5.93 -8.44 20.24
CA ALA A 156 7.00 -9.22 19.63
C ALA A 156 6.93 -9.20 18.09
N LEU A 157 8.10 -9.27 17.46
CA LEU A 157 8.23 -9.34 16.01
C LEU A 157 7.53 -10.58 15.46
N ARG A 158 6.63 -10.39 14.51
CA ARG A 158 5.92 -11.46 13.83
C ARG A 158 5.33 -11.00 12.52
N TRP A 159 4.93 -11.93 11.71
CA TRP A 159 4.03 -11.73 10.59
C TRP A 159 2.64 -12.30 10.93
N GLU A 160 1.60 -11.69 10.40
CA GLU A 160 0.26 -12.25 10.43
C GLU A 160 -0.15 -12.70 9.01
N PRO A 161 -1.10 -13.64 8.86
CA PRO A 161 -1.64 -13.96 7.54
C PRO A 161 -2.17 -12.72 6.85
N GLY A 162 -1.80 -12.51 5.58
CA GLY A 162 -2.39 -11.50 4.70
C GLY A 162 -3.62 -12.06 3.96
N ILE A 163 -4.18 -11.29 3.02
CA ILE A 163 -5.29 -11.79 2.17
C ILE A 163 -4.80 -12.61 0.98
N ASP A 164 -3.50 -12.70 0.79
CA ASP A 164 -2.81 -13.43 -0.29
C ASP A 164 -3.38 -13.18 -1.69
N LEU A 165 -3.75 -11.92 -1.95
CA LEU A 165 -4.27 -11.51 -3.25
C LEU A 165 -3.21 -11.70 -4.34
N LEU A 166 -1.95 -11.35 -4.05
CA LEU A 166 -0.83 -11.51 -4.97
C LEU A 166 -0.55 -12.99 -5.30
N GLY A 167 -0.75 -13.88 -4.35
CA GLY A 167 -0.61 -15.33 -4.55
C GLY A 167 -1.57 -15.87 -5.62
N ARG A 168 -2.78 -15.29 -5.74
CA ARG A 168 -3.74 -15.66 -6.80
C ARG A 168 -3.22 -15.37 -8.22
N PHE A 169 -2.23 -14.47 -8.34
CA PHE A 169 -1.56 -14.12 -9.61
C PHE A 169 -0.16 -14.74 -9.73
N GLY A 170 0.19 -15.68 -8.83
CA GLY A 170 1.43 -16.45 -8.85
C GLY A 170 2.65 -15.75 -8.26
N PHE A 171 2.46 -14.77 -7.36
CA PHE A 171 3.54 -14.12 -6.62
C PHE A 171 3.64 -14.67 -5.19
N ASN A 172 4.84 -14.97 -4.75
CA ASN A 172 5.12 -15.29 -3.35
C ASN A 172 5.83 -14.08 -2.69
N LEU A 173 5.04 -13.04 -2.43
CA LEU A 173 5.52 -11.74 -1.97
C LEU A 173 4.85 -11.31 -0.67
N VAL A 174 5.63 -10.59 0.14
CA VAL A 174 5.12 -9.65 1.14
C VAL A 174 5.43 -8.23 0.67
N VAL A 175 4.54 -7.29 0.97
CA VAL A 175 4.67 -5.88 0.56
C VAL A 175 4.96 -5.03 1.78
N VAL A 176 5.96 -4.17 1.69
CA VAL A 176 6.35 -3.26 2.78
C VAL A 176 6.41 -1.82 2.23
N PRO A 177 5.37 -1.03 2.45
CA PRO A 177 5.35 0.39 2.13
C PRO A 177 6.25 1.17 3.09
N HIS A 178 6.34 2.50 2.91
CA HIS A 178 7.16 3.37 3.78
C HIS A 178 8.60 2.85 3.95
N TRP A 179 9.17 2.32 2.86
CA TRP A 179 10.47 1.64 2.92
C TRP A 179 11.60 2.57 3.32
N ASN A 180 11.57 3.82 2.86
CA ASN A 180 12.52 4.88 3.15
C ASN A 180 12.06 5.85 4.24
N ASN A 181 11.05 5.51 5.05
CA ASN A 181 10.53 6.42 6.08
C ASN A 181 11.66 6.96 6.96
N ALA A 182 11.62 8.27 7.24
CA ALA A 182 12.65 8.98 8.00
C ALA A 182 12.05 9.91 9.08
N GLU A 183 10.80 9.66 9.50
CA GLU A 183 10.09 10.50 10.48
C GLU A 183 10.57 10.30 11.93
N GLY A 184 11.39 9.29 12.19
CA GLY A 184 11.80 8.90 13.54
C GLY A 184 12.85 9.78 14.21
N GLY A 185 13.36 10.82 13.55
CA GLY A 185 14.45 11.65 14.07
C GLY A 185 15.72 10.80 14.35
N THR A 186 16.02 10.53 15.61
CA THR A 186 17.14 9.66 16.01
C THR A 186 16.82 8.18 15.98
N HIS A 187 15.55 7.80 15.77
CA HIS A 187 15.10 6.43 15.70
C HIS A 187 14.98 5.97 14.24
N ASP A 188 15.53 4.80 13.91
CA ASP A 188 15.42 4.25 12.55
C ASP A 188 13.97 3.75 12.28
N THR A 189 13.23 4.50 11.49
CA THR A 189 11.85 4.21 11.08
C THR A 189 11.74 3.66 9.65
N ARG A 190 12.84 3.40 8.98
CA ARG A 190 12.85 2.73 7.68
C ARG A 190 12.15 1.37 7.77
N ARG A 191 11.77 0.80 6.62
CA ARG A 191 11.10 -0.51 6.55
C ARG A 191 9.78 -0.50 7.33
N CYS A 192 8.93 0.49 7.01
CA CYS A 192 7.62 0.63 7.66
C CYS A 192 7.72 0.69 9.19
N PHE A 193 8.52 1.63 9.72
CA PHE A 193 8.76 1.89 11.15
C PHE A 193 9.51 0.79 11.91
N MET A 194 9.91 -0.29 11.25
CA MET A 194 10.64 -1.38 11.93
C MET A 194 12.11 -1.04 12.18
N GLY A 195 12.73 -0.23 11.32
CA GLY A 195 14.17 -0.08 11.25
C GLY A 195 14.87 -1.31 10.68
N GLU A 196 16.09 -1.15 10.20
CA GLU A 196 16.81 -2.23 9.49
C GLU A 196 17.07 -3.44 10.41
N ALA A 197 17.43 -3.21 11.67
CA ALA A 197 17.77 -4.30 12.59
C ALA A 197 16.58 -5.23 12.86
N ARG A 198 15.42 -4.66 13.24
CA ARG A 198 14.19 -5.46 13.48
C ARG A 198 13.66 -6.07 12.20
N PHE A 199 13.80 -5.37 11.07
CA PHE A 199 13.33 -5.89 9.79
C PHE A 199 14.12 -7.13 9.35
N ARG A 200 15.43 -7.19 9.62
CA ARG A 200 16.24 -8.41 9.37
C ARG A 200 15.74 -9.60 10.19
N GLU A 201 15.33 -9.39 11.43
CA GLU A 201 14.74 -10.47 12.23
C GLU A 201 13.37 -10.90 11.68
N LEU A 202 12.51 -9.94 11.28
CA LEU A 202 11.24 -10.24 10.61
C LEU A 202 11.46 -11.05 9.33
N GLU A 203 12.45 -10.71 8.52
CA GLU A 203 12.75 -11.43 7.29
C GLU A 203 13.07 -12.91 7.54
N LYS A 204 13.80 -13.23 8.63
CA LYS A 204 14.10 -14.61 9.02
C LYS A 204 12.86 -15.42 9.41
N LEU A 205 11.77 -14.76 9.81
CA LEU A 205 10.50 -15.40 10.16
C LEU A 205 9.63 -15.73 8.93
N LEU A 206 10.00 -15.22 7.75
CA LEU A 206 9.27 -15.53 6.51
C LEU A 206 9.62 -16.96 6.05
N PRO A 207 8.63 -17.70 5.51
CA PRO A 207 8.89 -19.00 4.91
C PRO A 207 9.91 -18.90 3.77
N PRO A 208 10.73 -19.94 3.56
CA PRO A 208 11.66 -19.98 2.45
C PRO A 208 10.99 -19.69 1.11
N GLY A 209 11.66 -18.92 0.26
CA GLY A 209 11.15 -18.53 -1.05
C GLY A 209 10.20 -17.34 -1.06
N THR A 210 9.82 -16.80 0.10
CA THR A 210 9.07 -15.54 0.17
C THR A 210 9.99 -14.37 -0.11
N SER A 211 9.62 -13.51 -1.06
CA SER A 211 10.35 -12.28 -1.36
C SER A 211 9.65 -11.07 -0.72
N VAL A 212 10.41 -10.02 -0.44
CA VAL A 212 9.89 -8.75 0.05
C VAL A 212 9.94 -7.73 -1.08
N ILE A 213 8.83 -7.04 -1.33
CA ILE A 213 8.81 -5.85 -2.17
C ILE A 213 8.66 -4.63 -1.26
N GLY A 214 9.72 -3.82 -1.19
CA GLY A 214 9.76 -2.55 -0.46
C GLY A 214 9.40 -1.39 -1.39
N LEU A 215 8.56 -0.47 -0.91
CA LEU A 215 8.10 0.68 -1.67
C LEU A 215 8.46 1.95 -0.92
N ASP A 216 9.28 2.81 -1.51
CA ASP A 216 9.55 4.14 -0.97
C ASP A 216 8.26 4.97 -0.90
N GLU A 217 8.23 5.95 -0.02
CA GLU A 217 7.12 6.91 0.07
C GLU A 217 6.95 7.66 -1.25
N HIS A 218 5.74 8.06 -1.60
CA HIS A 218 5.38 8.72 -2.85
C HIS A 218 5.82 7.95 -4.12
N THR A 219 5.82 6.62 -4.02
CA THR A 219 6.27 5.71 -5.09
C THR A 219 5.25 4.60 -5.29
N ALA A 220 5.04 4.24 -6.54
CA ALA A 220 4.15 3.18 -6.97
C ALA A 220 4.91 2.13 -7.79
N CYS A 221 4.55 0.86 -7.59
CA CYS A 221 4.90 -0.25 -8.46
C CYS A 221 3.64 -0.72 -9.19
N VAL A 222 3.58 -0.49 -10.50
CA VAL A 222 2.43 -0.85 -11.34
C VAL A 222 2.66 -2.22 -11.94
N LEU A 223 1.99 -3.24 -11.44
CA LEU A 223 2.02 -4.61 -11.98
C LEU A 223 0.98 -4.72 -13.09
N ASP A 224 1.44 -4.68 -14.34
CA ASP A 224 0.60 -4.77 -15.54
C ASP A 224 0.56 -6.21 -16.04
N PHE A 225 -0.58 -6.87 -15.87
CA PHE A 225 -0.72 -8.27 -16.29
C PHE A 225 -0.87 -8.44 -17.80
N ALA A 226 -1.42 -7.44 -18.50
CA ALA A 226 -1.56 -7.49 -19.94
C ALA A 226 -0.21 -7.37 -20.66
N GLN A 227 0.67 -6.53 -20.12
CA GLN A 227 2.03 -6.32 -20.65
C GLN A 227 3.06 -7.30 -20.03
N ALA A 228 2.69 -8.03 -18.98
CA ALA A 228 3.58 -8.86 -18.18
C ALA A 228 4.80 -8.10 -17.61
N THR A 229 4.62 -6.81 -17.28
CA THR A 229 5.66 -5.92 -16.75
C THR A 229 5.26 -5.32 -15.41
N ALA A 230 6.26 -4.92 -14.62
CA ALA A 230 6.10 -4.01 -13.51
C ALA A 230 6.85 -2.71 -13.82
N GLU A 231 6.27 -1.55 -13.49
CA GLU A 231 6.87 -0.23 -13.72
C GLU A 231 6.93 0.54 -12.41
N VAL A 232 8.05 1.22 -12.16
CA VAL A 232 8.22 2.10 -11.01
C VAL A 232 7.83 3.52 -11.39
N ARG A 233 6.89 4.11 -10.63
CA ARG A 233 6.37 5.47 -10.85
C ARG A 233 6.43 6.28 -9.56
N GLY A 234 6.49 7.59 -9.68
CA GLY A 234 6.56 8.51 -8.54
C GLY A 234 7.93 9.14 -8.38
N ILE A 235 8.46 9.27 -7.15
CA ILE A 235 9.72 10.00 -6.91
C ILE A 235 10.80 9.16 -6.20
N GLY A 236 10.49 7.96 -5.73
CA GLY A 236 11.42 7.07 -5.01
C GLY A 236 11.74 5.80 -5.79
N ARG A 237 11.93 4.71 -5.06
CA ARG A 237 12.40 3.43 -5.58
C ARG A 237 11.52 2.29 -5.11
N VAL A 238 11.58 1.20 -5.86
CA VAL A 238 11.07 -0.11 -5.47
C VAL A 238 12.25 -1.01 -5.18
N VAL A 239 12.21 -1.73 -4.08
CA VAL A 239 13.26 -2.65 -3.65
C VAL A 239 12.69 -4.07 -3.63
N LEU A 240 13.31 -4.96 -4.39
CA LEU A 240 13.04 -6.39 -4.29
C LEU A 240 14.13 -7.02 -3.42
N ARG A 241 13.73 -7.50 -2.24
CA ARG A 241 14.65 -8.09 -1.25
C ARG A 241 14.41 -9.58 -1.10
N ARG A 242 15.49 -10.37 -1.13
CA ARG A 242 15.49 -11.82 -1.04
C ARG A 242 16.65 -12.29 -0.17
N ALA A 243 16.35 -12.91 0.95
CA ALA A 243 17.37 -13.40 1.89
C ALA A 243 18.45 -12.34 2.20
N GLY A 244 18.02 -11.10 2.46
CA GLY A 244 18.89 -9.96 2.76
C GLY A 244 19.52 -9.26 1.56
N ALA A 245 19.51 -9.85 0.37
CA ALA A 245 20.00 -9.21 -0.85
C ALA A 245 18.95 -8.31 -1.49
N GLU A 246 19.32 -7.09 -1.87
CA GLU A 246 18.42 -6.09 -2.45
C GLU A 246 18.72 -5.86 -3.94
N SER A 247 17.67 -5.85 -4.75
CA SER A 247 17.68 -5.29 -6.10
C SER A 247 16.83 -4.04 -6.10
N VAL A 248 17.38 -2.92 -6.52
CA VAL A 248 16.74 -1.60 -6.46
C VAL A 248 16.34 -1.16 -7.86
N PHE A 249 15.13 -0.64 -8.00
CA PHE A 249 14.57 -0.13 -9.25
C PHE A 249 14.11 1.31 -9.04
N ALA A 250 14.61 2.22 -9.84
CA ALA A 250 14.30 3.63 -9.79
C ALA A 250 13.03 3.97 -10.58
N THR A 251 12.44 5.11 -10.31
CA THR A 251 11.34 5.68 -11.10
C THR A 251 11.64 5.66 -12.58
N GLY A 252 10.70 5.18 -13.38
CA GLY A 252 10.81 5.00 -14.85
C GLY A 252 11.36 3.64 -15.26
N GLU A 253 11.95 2.85 -14.36
CA GLU A 253 12.40 1.50 -14.70
C GLU A 253 11.23 0.53 -14.84
N GLN A 254 11.36 -0.35 -15.82
CA GLN A 254 10.44 -1.47 -16.05
C GLN A 254 11.17 -2.79 -15.86
N LEU A 255 10.46 -3.76 -15.29
CA LEU A 255 10.96 -5.11 -15.07
C LEU A 255 9.89 -6.13 -15.46
N PRO A 256 10.28 -7.32 -15.93
CA PRO A 256 9.31 -8.36 -16.25
C PRO A 256 8.67 -8.90 -14.96
N LEU A 257 7.35 -9.17 -14.98
CA LEU A 257 6.66 -9.77 -13.83
C LEU A 257 7.26 -11.12 -13.42
N SER A 258 7.88 -11.84 -14.34
CA SER A 258 8.61 -13.08 -14.04
C SER A 258 9.71 -12.89 -13.00
N LEU A 259 10.37 -11.72 -12.98
CA LEU A 259 11.38 -11.41 -11.98
C LEU A 259 10.78 -11.37 -10.57
N LEU A 260 9.57 -10.85 -10.40
CA LEU A 260 8.87 -10.81 -9.11
C LEU A 260 8.32 -12.18 -8.69
N LYS A 261 8.10 -13.09 -9.65
CA LYS A 261 7.59 -14.46 -9.40
C LYS A 261 8.68 -15.47 -9.07
N GLN A 262 9.95 -15.15 -9.39
CA GLN A 262 11.06 -16.06 -9.16
C GLN A 262 11.38 -16.16 -7.66
N GLY A 263 11.76 -17.34 -7.23
CA GLY A 263 12.32 -17.57 -5.88
C GLY A 263 13.73 -16.95 -5.72
N PRO A 264 14.42 -17.21 -4.59
CA PRO A 264 15.64 -16.49 -4.17
C PRO A 264 16.87 -16.61 -5.07
N THR A 265 16.85 -17.40 -6.14
CA THR A 265 18.03 -17.71 -6.96
C THR A 265 18.36 -16.71 -8.07
N ALA A 266 17.53 -15.69 -8.31
CA ALA A 266 17.77 -14.69 -9.36
C ALA A 266 17.99 -13.29 -8.75
N THR A 267 19.18 -13.03 -8.25
CA THR A 267 19.61 -11.67 -7.86
C THR A 267 20.25 -10.97 -9.06
N ARG A 268 19.72 -9.80 -9.44
CA ARG A 268 20.48 -8.83 -10.24
C ARG A 268 21.58 -8.25 -9.33
N PRO A 269 22.85 -8.23 -9.73
CA PRO A 269 23.89 -7.55 -8.94
C PRO A 269 23.47 -6.09 -8.78
N ALA A 270 23.58 -5.56 -7.55
CA ALA A 270 23.36 -4.14 -7.30
C ALA A 270 24.29 -3.32 -8.21
N PRO A 271 23.80 -2.24 -8.85
CA PRO A 271 24.68 -1.30 -9.48
C PRO A 271 25.64 -0.77 -8.42
N ALA A 272 26.94 -0.70 -8.75
CA ALA A 272 27.96 -0.15 -7.85
C ALA A 272 27.48 1.22 -7.36
N ALA A 273 27.53 1.43 -6.04
CA ALA A 273 27.14 2.68 -5.44
C ALA A 273 27.98 3.79 -6.03
N THR A 274 27.38 4.60 -6.88
CA THR A 274 27.93 5.88 -7.30
C THR A 274 27.70 6.81 -6.12
N GLU A 275 28.74 7.04 -5.32
CA GLU A 275 28.77 8.15 -4.38
C GLU A 275 28.56 9.44 -5.15
N ALA A 276 27.66 10.25 -4.62
CA ALA A 276 27.34 11.62 -4.94
C ALA A 276 25.93 11.84 -5.51
N ALA A 277 24.99 12.00 -4.61
CA ALA A 277 23.89 12.92 -4.86
C ALA A 277 23.85 13.85 -3.65
N GLU A 278 24.33 15.06 -3.86
CA GLU A 278 24.23 16.18 -2.92
C GLU A 278 22.81 16.34 -2.41
N ALA A 279 22.71 16.58 -1.11
CA ALA A 279 21.46 16.85 -0.42
C ALA A 279 20.73 18.03 -1.06
N ARG A 280 19.64 17.77 -1.78
CA ARG A 280 18.67 18.81 -2.10
C ARG A 280 17.96 19.21 -0.80
N PRO A 281 17.71 20.50 -0.58
CA PRO A 281 17.01 20.94 0.60
C PRO A 281 15.63 20.28 0.67
N ALA A 282 15.26 19.82 1.86
CA ALA A 282 13.99 19.20 2.16
C ALA A 282 12.84 20.13 1.72
N ALA A 283 11.99 19.63 0.85
CA ALA A 283 10.72 20.26 0.56
C ALA A 283 9.92 20.31 1.86
N THR A 284 9.35 21.48 2.17
CA THR A 284 8.42 21.68 3.29
C THR A 284 7.35 20.59 3.25
N PRO A 285 7.08 19.89 4.34
CA PRO A 285 6.10 18.82 4.34
C PRO A 285 4.70 19.41 4.13
N GLU A 286 4.11 19.16 2.97
CA GLU A 286 2.66 19.23 2.86
C GLU A 286 2.06 18.17 3.79
N THR A 287 1.44 18.63 4.88
CA THR A 287 0.84 17.83 5.96
C THR A 287 -0.41 17.10 5.47
N SER A 288 -0.26 16.10 4.62
CA SER A 288 -1.39 15.33 4.11
C SER A 288 -1.25 13.81 4.19
N SER A 289 -0.23 13.29 4.88
CA SER A 289 -0.19 11.87 5.17
C SER A 289 -0.94 11.58 6.48
N PHE A 290 -1.60 10.43 6.56
CA PHE A 290 -2.21 9.92 7.80
C PHE A 290 -1.20 9.95 8.98
N TRP A 291 0.05 9.62 8.72
CA TRP A 291 1.15 9.67 9.69
C TRP A 291 1.52 11.11 10.08
N GLY A 292 1.52 12.06 9.14
CA GLY A 292 1.71 13.48 9.44
C GLY A 292 0.62 14.03 10.38
N ALA A 293 -0.61 13.57 10.24
CA ALA A 293 -1.70 13.95 11.14
C ALA A 293 -1.53 13.36 12.55
N ILE A 294 -1.07 12.11 12.67
CA ILE A 294 -0.77 11.47 13.96
C ILE A 294 0.43 12.15 14.63
N HIS A 295 1.52 12.40 13.89
CA HIS A 295 2.68 13.11 14.45
C HIS A 295 2.37 14.56 14.83
N ALA A 296 1.54 15.26 14.08
CA ALA A 296 1.08 16.59 14.46
C ALA A 296 0.26 16.58 15.75
N LEU A 297 -0.52 15.54 16.00
CA LEU A 297 -1.25 15.33 17.26
C LEU A 297 -0.30 14.98 18.41
N GLU A 298 0.67 14.09 18.20
CA GLU A 298 1.68 13.72 19.22
C GLU A 298 2.55 14.92 19.59
N HIS A 299 2.97 15.74 18.62
CA HIS A 299 3.76 16.95 18.87
C HIS A 299 2.97 18.01 19.66
N ARG A 300 1.67 18.17 19.39
CA ARG A 300 0.79 19.04 20.17
C ARG A 300 0.58 18.53 21.59
N PHE A 301 0.49 17.22 21.78
CA PHE A 301 0.33 16.60 23.09
C PHE A 301 1.60 16.74 23.94
N GLN A 302 2.77 16.52 23.35
CA GLN A 302 4.06 16.69 24.04
C GLN A 302 4.37 18.16 24.34
N SER A 303 4.06 19.08 23.43
CA SER A 303 4.24 20.52 23.68
C SER A 303 3.22 21.08 24.68
N GLY A 304 2.01 20.52 24.78
CA GLY A 304 1.01 20.85 25.80
C GLY A 304 1.43 20.40 27.20
N LEU A 305 2.06 19.24 27.33
CA LEU A 305 2.60 18.74 28.62
C LEU A 305 3.83 19.54 29.08
N ALA A 306 4.60 20.10 28.17
CA ALA A 306 5.76 20.95 28.49
C ALA A 306 5.37 22.37 28.95
N GLN A 307 4.13 22.81 28.69
CA GLN A 307 3.65 24.16 29.03
C GLN A 307 2.74 24.19 30.27
N GLY A 308 2.69 23.11 31.07
CA GLY A 308 2.09 23.11 32.40
C GLY A 308 0.69 23.72 32.42
N MET A 309 -0.32 23.02 31.98
CA MET A 309 -1.69 23.34 32.37
C MET A 309 -2.00 22.79 33.76
N PRO A 310 -2.71 23.56 34.62
CA PRO A 310 -2.98 23.21 36.01
C PRO A 310 -3.85 21.98 36.17
#